data_eee341a5b567e04b2e877c3d8ffb0bc6
#
_entry.id   eee341a5b567e04b2e877c3d8ffb0bc6
#
_cell.length_a   1.000
_cell.length_b   1.000
_cell.length_c   1.000
_cell.angle_alpha   90.00
_cell.angle_beta   90.00
_cell.angle_gamma   90.00
#
_symmetry.space_group_name_H-M   'P 1'
#
loop_
_entity.id
_entity.type
_entity.pdbx_description
1 polymer ?
#
loop_
_entity_poly.entity_id
_entity_poly.type
_entity_poly.pdbx_seq_one_letter_code
_entity_poly.pdbx_strand_id
1 'polypeptide(L)'
;MIEATPYLIDKRKEITSIQFIIRLKGHRLRFVPGIKVETKFWIDNNKWCKENKQYPDGYLNNIQIKKYKDIIENVLEEFQKDLVVPTQEVFRKSIQSRIDAINEQEGGFVSDERQKELDQQEEARKFISFAQRLKDSSDKKSNTLRSYQTTINKIKEYEKEKKITLKFEDITMSFYNDLKKHLIDNDCSKNYIGTIFKNILLFMGEAKEQGLCEFEKPKGFVVDSENADTISLTEEEISKIQSIIFTEELIKEHYPEIKRPNLARKIKSLNIERDRFIIGYCTALRISDYSRIDDYNIEDNLIAIWTRKKDKKVYIPIHHYLQGIIIKYNGLKLPKISDQKHNDQLKEICKISGIDTPIRKTITKGGERIEAVEPKHKFVTSHTARRSGATNMYRNGIDLLYISRLLGHSKIEQTVKYLKLTTKELAISLKDNPYFSGKKEEKQEETKNEN
;
A
#
# COMPACT_ATOMS: atom_id res chain seq x y z
N MET A 1 -32.71 50.51 4.72
CA MET A 1 -32.45 49.68 3.53
C MET A 1 -31.13 50.09 2.95
N ILE A 2 -30.18 49.20 2.70
CA ILE A 2 -28.93 49.53 2.03
C ILE A 2 -29.24 49.44 0.54
N GLU A 3 -28.91 50.47 -0.19
CA GLU A 3 -29.19 50.54 -1.64
C GLU A 3 -27.85 50.45 -2.41
N ALA A 4 -27.76 49.50 -3.33
CA ALA A 4 -26.71 49.40 -4.29
C ALA A 4 -27.00 50.27 -5.51
N THR A 5 -26.37 51.46 -5.56
CA THR A 5 -26.68 52.45 -6.59
C THR A 5 -25.69 52.37 -7.75
N PRO A 6 -26.16 52.15 -9.01
CA PRO A 6 -25.29 52.09 -10.18
C PRO A 6 -24.91 53.49 -10.67
N TYR A 7 -23.64 53.64 -11.12
CA TYR A 7 -23.08 54.85 -11.68
C TYR A 7 -22.19 54.54 -12.87
N LEU A 8 -22.10 55.48 -13.82
CA LEU A 8 -21.07 55.43 -14.86
C LEU A 8 -19.67 55.64 -14.27
N ILE A 9 -18.69 54.85 -14.71
CA ILE A 9 -17.31 55.03 -14.27
C ILE A 9 -16.69 56.31 -14.81
N ASP A 10 -16.91 56.61 -16.12
CA ASP A 10 -16.43 57.82 -16.78
C ASP A 10 -17.50 58.37 -17.76
N LYS A 11 -18.07 59.50 -17.41
CA LYS A 11 -19.11 60.16 -18.21
C LYS A 11 -18.60 60.85 -19.48
N ARG A 12 -17.27 60.98 -19.67
CA ARG A 12 -16.67 61.66 -20.82
C ARG A 12 -16.42 60.70 -21.98
N LYS A 13 -16.47 59.40 -21.71
CA LYS A 13 -16.28 58.39 -22.74
C LYS A 13 -17.61 58.10 -23.42
N GLU A 14 -17.57 57.83 -24.73
CA GLU A 14 -18.76 57.41 -25.50
C GLU A 14 -19.37 56.14 -24.96
N ILE A 15 -18.50 55.14 -24.68
CA ILE A 15 -18.87 53.89 -24.01
C ILE A 15 -18.12 53.77 -22.70
N THR A 16 -18.82 53.49 -21.61
CA THR A 16 -18.23 53.30 -20.28
C THR A 16 -18.87 52.14 -19.53
N SER A 17 -18.15 51.64 -18.53
CA SER A 17 -18.70 50.59 -17.65
C SER A 17 -19.53 51.16 -16.51
N ILE A 18 -20.47 50.35 -16.02
CA ILE A 18 -21.24 50.64 -14.82
C ILE A 18 -20.49 50.16 -13.61
N GLN A 19 -20.53 50.93 -12.51
CA GLN A 19 -20.08 50.53 -11.17
C GLN A 19 -21.22 50.70 -10.17
N PHE A 20 -21.33 49.78 -9.24
CA PHE A 20 -22.20 49.93 -8.09
C PHE A 20 -21.41 50.55 -6.95
N ILE A 21 -21.99 51.59 -6.32
CA ILE A 21 -21.41 52.22 -5.12
C ILE A 21 -22.37 51.98 -3.96
N ILE A 22 -21.82 51.42 -2.91
CA ILE A 22 -22.55 51.10 -1.68
C ILE A 22 -21.95 51.89 -0.52
N ARG A 23 -22.79 52.44 0.32
CA ARG A 23 -22.38 53.12 1.55
C ARG A 23 -22.90 52.33 2.75
N LEU A 24 -21.96 51.76 3.54
CA LEU A 24 -22.27 50.93 4.70
C LEU A 24 -21.53 51.44 5.92
N LYS A 25 -22.23 51.93 6.90
CA LYS A 25 -21.63 52.45 8.19
C LYS A 25 -20.40 53.34 7.98
N GLY A 26 -20.46 54.31 7.05
CA GLY A 26 -19.35 55.21 6.74
C GLY A 26 -18.32 54.68 5.75
N HIS A 27 -18.37 53.40 5.39
CA HIS A 27 -17.48 52.78 4.40
C HIS A 27 -18.10 52.85 3.00
N ARG A 28 -17.25 53.06 1.98
CA ARG A 28 -17.63 53.08 0.58
C ARG A 28 -17.07 51.83 -0.10
N LEU A 29 -17.98 50.95 -0.51
CA LEU A 29 -17.66 49.72 -1.25
C LEU A 29 -18.01 49.93 -2.73
N ARG A 30 -17.28 49.26 -3.62
CA ARG A 30 -17.47 49.35 -5.07
C ARG A 30 -17.44 47.94 -5.71
N PHE A 31 -18.36 47.76 -6.66
CA PHE A 31 -18.36 46.57 -7.53
C PHE A 31 -18.57 46.96 -8.99
N VAL A 32 -17.86 46.35 -9.92
CA VAL A 32 -17.90 46.61 -11.36
C VAL A 32 -18.31 45.29 -12.07
N PRO A 33 -19.57 45.16 -12.51
CA PRO A 33 -20.06 43.89 -13.10
C PRO A 33 -19.64 43.66 -14.55
N GLY A 34 -18.93 44.58 -15.20
CA GLY A 34 -18.51 44.48 -16.60
C GLY A 34 -19.56 44.99 -17.62
N ILE A 35 -20.73 45.49 -17.17
CA ILE A 35 -21.75 46.03 -18.05
C ILE A 35 -21.26 47.32 -18.72
N LYS A 36 -21.25 47.35 -20.05
CA LYS A 36 -20.85 48.52 -20.86
C LYS A 36 -22.06 49.19 -21.43
N VAL A 37 -22.14 50.51 -21.35
CA VAL A 37 -23.24 51.32 -21.84
C VAL A 37 -22.74 52.55 -22.62
N GLU A 38 -23.51 52.97 -23.60
CA GLU A 38 -23.28 54.27 -24.25
C GLU A 38 -23.75 55.41 -23.37
N THR A 39 -22.87 56.35 -23.05
CA THR A 39 -23.10 57.39 -22.08
C THR A 39 -24.29 58.30 -22.42
N LYS A 40 -24.51 58.56 -23.72
CA LYS A 40 -25.65 59.40 -24.18
C LYS A 40 -27.02 58.82 -23.91
N PHE A 41 -27.12 57.49 -23.70
CA PHE A 41 -28.38 56.80 -23.35
C PHE A 41 -28.56 56.54 -21.86
N TRP A 42 -27.62 56.95 -21.02
CA TRP A 42 -27.73 56.85 -19.57
C TRP A 42 -28.60 57.94 -18.97
N ILE A 43 -29.55 57.57 -18.11
CA ILE A 43 -30.41 58.49 -17.39
C ILE A 43 -29.90 58.62 -15.94
N ASP A 44 -29.20 59.69 -15.64
CA ASP A 44 -28.55 59.89 -14.32
C ASP A 44 -29.55 59.96 -13.14
N ASN A 45 -30.72 60.52 -13.34
CA ASN A 45 -31.74 60.64 -12.27
C ASN A 45 -32.35 59.27 -11.91
N ASN A 46 -32.55 58.41 -12.89
CA ASN A 46 -33.19 57.09 -12.69
C ASN A 46 -32.18 56.00 -12.51
N LYS A 47 -30.90 56.24 -12.84
CA LYS A 47 -29.80 55.25 -12.77
C LYS A 47 -30.03 54.04 -13.71
N TRP A 48 -30.61 54.27 -14.91
CA TRP A 48 -30.98 53.27 -15.92
C TRP A 48 -30.60 53.74 -17.34
N CYS A 49 -30.57 52.80 -18.26
CA CYS A 49 -30.42 53.08 -19.67
C CYS A 49 -31.77 53.44 -20.32
N LYS A 50 -31.77 54.33 -21.33
CA LYS A 50 -32.97 54.57 -22.17
C LYS A 50 -33.33 53.29 -22.93
N GLU A 51 -34.61 52.95 -22.91
CA GLU A 51 -35.17 51.83 -23.69
C GLU A 51 -35.89 52.39 -24.88
N ASN A 52 -35.27 52.49 -26.04
CA ASN A 52 -35.86 53.00 -27.28
C ASN A 52 -35.23 52.31 -28.51
N LYS A 53 -35.81 52.57 -29.69
CA LYS A 53 -35.36 52.00 -30.95
C LYS A 53 -33.90 52.38 -31.34
N GLN A 54 -33.38 53.49 -30.80
CA GLN A 54 -32.01 53.96 -31.05
C GLN A 54 -30.98 53.28 -30.15
N TYR A 55 -31.39 52.55 -29.09
CA TYR A 55 -30.54 51.81 -28.20
C TYR A 55 -31.18 50.49 -27.83
N PRO A 56 -31.17 49.49 -28.74
CA PRO A 56 -31.79 48.19 -28.48
C PRO A 56 -31.23 47.45 -27.24
N ASP A 57 -29.96 47.66 -26.95
CA ASP A 57 -29.27 47.05 -25.80
C ASP A 57 -29.69 47.64 -24.45
N GLY A 58 -30.41 48.77 -24.44
CA GLY A 58 -30.83 49.45 -23.21
C GLY A 58 -31.68 48.58 -22.30
N TYR A 59 -32.62 47.80 -22.87
CA TYR A 59 -33.46 46.86 -22.14
C TYR A 59 -32.62 45.70 -21.50
N LEU A 60 -31.75 45.10 -22.27
CA LEU A 60 -30.88 44.02 -21.77
C LEU A 60 -29.93 44.53 -20.68
N ASN A 61 -29.33 45.69 -20.88
CA ASN A 61 -28.49 46.33 -19.88
C ASN A 61 -29.26 46.59 -18.57
N ASN A 62 -30.50 47.04 -18.66
CA ASN A 62 -31.34 47.29 -17.48
C ASN A 62 -31.68 45.99 -16.73
N ILE A 63 -31.96 44.88 -17.44
CA ILE A 63 -32.13 43.56 -16.80
C ILE A 63 -30.85 43.15 -16.06
N GLN A 64 -29.70 43.32 -16.69
CA GLN A 64 -28.44 42.99 -16.03
C GLN A 64 -28.16 43.89 -14.82
N ILE A 65 -28.39 45.19 -14.91
CA ILE A 65 -28.28 46.13 -13.81
C ILE A 65 -29.12 45.68 -12.63
N LYS A 66 -30.39 45.28 -12.89
CA LYS A 66 -31.30 44.80 -11.87
C LYS A 66 -30.78 43.49 -11.23
N LYS A 67 -30.39 42.51 -12.06
CA LYS A 67 -29.82 41.22 -11.57
C LYS A 67 -28.62 41.46 -10.61
N TYR A 68 -27.67 42.30 -11.03
CA TYR A 68 -26.50 42.60 -10.16
C TYR A 68 -26.85 43.42 -8.92
N LYS A 69 -27.84 44.35 -9.03
CA LYS A 69 -28.32 45.08 -7.86
C LYS A 69 -28.90 44.13 -6.81
N ASP A 70 -29.76 43.21 -7.22
CA ASP A 70 -30.39 42.21 -6.34
C ASP A 70 -29.35 41.30 -5.70
N ILE A 71 -28.34 40.84 -6.44
CA ILE A 71 -27.23 40.02 -5.90
C ILE A 71 -26.45 40.80 -4.85
N ILE A 72 -26.09 42.04 -5.14
CA ILE A 72 -25.31 42.90 -4.23
C ILE A 72 -26.07 43.16 -2.94
N GLU A 73 -27.39 43.50 -3.05
CA GLU A 73 -28.20 43.77 -1.89
C GLU A 73 -28.41 42.53 -1.01
N ASN A 74 -28.60 41.36 -1.59
CA ASN A 74 -28.69 40.10 -0.85
C ASN A 74 -27.39 39.82 -0.07
N VAL A 75 -26.21 39.95 -0.71
CA VAL A 75 -24.90 39.78 -0.03
C VAL A 75 -24.71 40.78 1.10
N LEU A 76 -25.19 42.02 0.91
CA LEU A 76 -25.11 43.06 1.98
C LEU A 76 -26.04 42.75 3.15
N GLU A 77 -27.23 42.18 2.89
CA GLU A 77 -28.14 41.76 3.97
C GLU A 77 -27.50 40.63 4.82
N GLU A 78 -26.78 39.71 4.22
CA GLU A 78 -26.03 38.67 4.93
C GLU A 78 -25.00 39.30 5.87
N PHE A 79 -24.14 40.21 5.37
CA PHE A 79 -23.18 40.96 6.23
C PHE A 79 -23.83 41.78 7.33
N GLN A 80 -25.04 42.32 7.08
CA GLN A 80 -25.79 43.04 8.11
C GLN A 80 -26.31 42.15 9.22
N LYS A 81 -26.85 40.99 8.87
CA LYS A 81 -27.31 39.99 9.85
C LYS A 81 -26.15 39.54 10.76
N ASP A 82 -24.97 39.37 10.18
CA ASP A 82 -23.78 38.99 10.93
C ASP A 82 -23.09 40.17 11.66
N LEU A 83 -23.64 41.39 11.57
CA LEU A 83 -23.10 42.63 12.15
C LEU A 83 -21.69 42.97 11.67
N VAL A 84 -21.22 42.44 10.54
CA VAL A 84 -19.89 42.63 9.97
C VAL A 84 -19.88 43.71 8.91
N VAL A 85 -18.86 44.57 8.90
CA VAL A 85 -18.57 45.49 7.79
C VAL A 85 -17.44 44.85 6.97
N PRO A 86 -17.72 44.35 5.72
CA PRO A 86 -16.69 43.67 4.95
C PRO A 86 -15.63 44.65 4.42
N THR A 87 -14.40 44.17 4.25
CA THR A 87 -13.40 44.89 3.45
C THR A 87 -13.79 44.84 1.96
N GLN A 88 -13.21 45.76 1.16
CA GLN A 88 -13.46 45.79 -0.30
C GLN A 88 -13.18 44.45 -0.98
N GLU A 89 -12.15 43.72 -0.54
CA GLU A 89 -11.77 42.44 -1.08
C GLU A 89 -12.76 41.34 -0.71
N VAL A 90 -13.13 41.23 0.56
CA VAL A 90 -14.13 40.26 1.04
C VAL A 90 -15.48 40.49 0.36
N PHE A 91 -15.90 41.75 0.27
CA PHE A 91 -17.14 42.10 -0.42
C PHE A 91 -17.15 41.66 -1.89
N ARG A 92 -16.05 41.91 -2.63
CA ARG A 92 -15.92 41.50 -4.02
C ARG A 92 -15.97 39.99 -4.19
N LYS A 93 -15.25 39.24 -3.34
CA LYS A 93 -15.23 37.77 -3.34
C LYS A 93 -16.62 37.19 -3.06
N SER A 94 -17.35 37.74 -2.08
CA SER A 94 -18.71 37.26 -1.76
C SER A 94 -19.69 37.45 -2.90
N ILE A 95 -19.65 38.62 -3.58
CA ILE A 95 -20.48 38.84 -4.76
C ILE A 95 -20.10 37.87 -5.90
N GLN A 96 -18.81 37.71 -6.16
CA GLN A 96 -18.35 36.81 -7.23
C GLN A 96 -18.77 35.36 -6.96
N SER A 97 -18.61 34.89 -5.72
CA SER A 97 -19.07 33.55 -5.33
C SER A 97 -20.56 33.35 -5.56
N ARG A 98 -21.37 34.40 -5.28
CA ARG A 98 -22.84 34.33 -5.51
C ARG A 98 -23.20 34.31 -6.99
N ILE A 99 -22.45 35.07 -7.80
CA ILE A 99 -22.61 35.05 -9.28
C ILE A 99 -22.26 33.68 -9.82
N ASP A 100 -21.13 33.10 -9.39
CA ASP A 100 -20.67 31.78 -9.82
C ASP A 100 -21.69 30.70 -9.46
N ALA A 101 -22.27 30.75 -8.25
CA ALA A 101 -23.29 29.80 -7.82
C ALA A 101 -24.59 29.89 -8.67
N ILE A 102 -24.99 31.10 -9.05
CA ILE A 102 -26.16 31.31 -9.96
C ILE A 102 -25.81 30.78 -11.35
N ASN A 103 -24.65 31.07 -11.87
CA ASN A 103 -24.20 30.61 -13.18
C ASN A 103 -24.06 29.09 -13.25
N GLU A 104 -23.55 28.44 -12.19
CA GLU A 104 -23.56 26.97 -12.09
C GLU A 104 -24.96 26.37 -12.24
N GLN A 105 -25.97 26.95 -11.57
CA GLN A 105 -27.35 26.49 -11.65
C GLN A 105 -27.98 26.74 -13.03
N GLU A 106 -27.62 27.85 -13.67
CA GLU A 106 -28.15 28.26 -14.99
C GLU A 106 -27.35 27.66 -16.17
N GLY A 107 -26.26 26.88 -15.92
CA GLY A 107 -25.36 26.34 -16.94
C GLY A 107 -24.52 27.40 -17.64
N GLY A 108 -24.29 28.55 -16.99
CA GLY A 108 -23.51 29.67 -17.49
C GLY A 108 -22.00 29.55 -17.17
N PHE A 109 -21.24 30.56 -17.60
CA PHE A 109 -19.81 30.62 -17.30
C PHE A 109 -19.55 31.06 -15.86
N VAL A 110 -18.65 30.36 -15.19
CA VAL A 110 -18.13 30.71 -13.86
C VAL A 110 -16.76 31.39 -13.96
N SER A 111 -16.30 32.01 -12.89
CA SER A 111 -14.97 32.61 -12.86
C SER A 111 -13.87 31.56 -12.99
N ASP A 112 -12.71 31.96 -13.53
CA ASP A 112 -11.53 31.08 -13.63
C ASP A 112 -11.08 30.52 -12.26
N GLU A 113 -11.24 31.31 -11.19
CA GLU A 113 -10.93 30.89 -9.83
C GLU A 113 -11.88 29.76 -9.38
N ARG A 114 -13.18 29.93 -9.63
CA ARG A 114 -14.19 28.92 -9.29
C ARG A 114 -14.06 27.66 -10.14
N GLN A 115 -13.76 27.80 -11.44
CA GLN A 115 -13.49 26.65 -12.30
C GLN A 115 -12.32 25.83 -11.79
N LYS A 116 -11.23 26.48 -11.38
CA LYS A 116 -10.10 25.78 -10.76
C LYS A 116 -10.45 25.05 -9.46
N GLU A 117 -11.31 25.65 -8.62
CA GLU A 117 -11.81 24.98 -7.42
C GLU A 117 -12.63 23.74 -7.76
N LEU A 118 -13.53 23.85 -8.75
CA LEU A 118 -14.35 22.74 -9.22
C LEU A 118 -13.46 21.61 -9.78
N ASP A 119 -12.49 21.97 -10.63
CA ASP A 119 -11.54 21.01 -11.20
C ASP A 119 -10.72 20.32 -10.10
N GLN A 120 -10.29 21.06 -9.07
CA GLN A 120 -9.59 20.49 -7.90
C GLN A 120 -10.49 19.56 -7.08
N GLN A 121 -11.76 19.91 -6.88
CA GLN A 121 -12.72 19.06 -6.18
C GLN A 121 -13.02 17.79 -6.99
N GLU A 122 -13.16 17.91 -8.31
CA GLU A 122 -13.35 16.75 -9.17
C GLU A 122 -12.12 15.83 -9.17
N GLU A 123 -10.92 16.40 -9.27
CA GLU A 123 -9.66 15.64 -9.18
C GLU A 123 -9.51 14.95 -7.80
N ALA A 124 -9.95 15.63 -6.73
CA ALA A 124 -9.91 15.06 -5.37
C ALA A 124 -10.85 13.85 -5.23
N ARG A 125 -11.94 13.78 -6.00
CA ARG A 125 -12.89 12.65 -6.01
C ARG A 125 -12.45 11.47 -6.86
N LYS A 126 -11.43 11.63 -7.73
CA LYS A 126 -10.88 10.52 -8.52
C LYS A 126 -10.18 9.53 -7.59
N PHE A 127 -10.62 8.28 -7.63
CA PHE A 127 -10.13 7.23 -6.75
C PHE A 127 -8.61 7.02 -6.85
N ILE A 128 -8.07 6.95 -8.08
CA ILE A 128 -6.63 6.75 -8.30
C ILE A 128 -5.81 7.92 -7.79
N SER A 129 -6.25 9.17 -8.03
CA SER A 129 -5.55 10.38 -7.58
C SER A 129 -5.48 10.43 -6.06
N PHE A 130 -6.54 10.05 -5.38
CA PHE A 130 -6.56 9.90 -3.93
C PHE A 130 -5.61 8.80 -3.45
N ALA A 131 -5.71 7.58 -4.02
CA ALA A 131 -4.87 6.45 -3.64
C ALA A 131 -3.37 6.75 -3.83
N GLN A 132 -3.02 7.51 -4.89
CA GLN A 132 -1.65 7.94 -5.15
C GLN A 132 -1.17 8.94 -4.08
N ARG A 133 -1.97 9.97 -3.76
CA ARG A 133 -1.64 10.93 -2.69
C ARG A 133 -1.48 10.23 -1.34
N LEU A 134 -2.41 9.33 -0.99
CA LEU A 134 -2.35 8.55 0.24
C LEU A 134 -1.06 7.72 0.33
N LYS A 135 -0.65 7.07 -0.77
CA LYS A 135 0.61 6.33 -0.81
C LYS A 135 1.81 7.27 -0.64
N ASP A 136 1.83 8.41 -1.34
CA ASP A 136 2.97 9.33 -1.36
C ASP A 136 3.16 10.09 -0.04
N SER A 137 2.07 10.35 0.70
CA SER A 137 2.09 10.96 2.03
C SER A 137 2.28 9.96 3.19
N SER A 138 2.31 8.65 2.89
CA SER A 138 2.31 7.62 3.92
C SER A 138 3.72 7.28 4.42
N ASP A 139 3.88 7.17 5.73
CA ASP A 139 5.09 6.70 6.43
C ASP A 139 5.21 5.17 6.52
N LYS A 140 4.33 4.42 5.84
CA LYS A 140 4.32 2.96 5.85
C LYS A 140 5.62 2.38 5.28
N LYS A 141 5.95 1.16 5.71
CA LYS A 141 7.15 0.45 5.23
C LYS A 141 7.13 0.25 3.71
N SER A 142 8.29 0.31 3.07
CA SER A 142 8.47 0.26 1.60
C SER A 142 7.71 -0.88 0.92
N ASN A 143 7.60 -2.07 1.54
CA ASN A 143 6.85 -3.19 0.99
C ASN A 143 5.33 -2.95 0.98
N THR A 144 4.80 -2.22 1.95
CA THR A 144 3.39 -1.81 1.97
C THR A 144 3.13 -0.80 0.84
N LEU A 145 4.02 0.19 0.69
CA LEU A 145 3.93 1.18 -0.39
C LEU A 145 4.04 0.53 -1.79
N ARG A 146 4.88 -0.50 -1.95
CA ARG A 146 4.93 -1.29 -3.20
C ARG A 146 3.61 -2.01 -3.46
N SER A 147 2.99 -2.58 -2.43
CA SER A 147 1.67 -3.23 -2.56
C SER A 147 0.59 -2.23 -2.98
N TYR A 148 0.60 -1.01 -2.40
CA TYR A 148 -0.30 0.07 -2.82
C TYR A 148 -0.08 0.44 -4.28
N GLN A 149 1.19 0.65 -4.69
CA GLN A 149 1.52 0.98 -6.07
C GLN A 149 1.08 -0.10 -7.05
N THR A 150 1.25 -1.38 -6.69
CA THR A 150 0.78 -2.51 -7.50
C THR A 150 -0.73 -2.46 -7.69
N THR A 151 -1.49 -2.18 -6.62
CA THR A 151 -2.95 -2.03 -6.69
C THR A 151 -3.35 -0.84 -7.56
N ILE A 152 -2.72 0.32 -7.36
CA ILE A 152 -2.95 1.52 -8.17
C ILE A 152 -2.70 1.24 -9.66
N ASN A 153 -1.60 0.56 -10.00
CA ASN A 153 -1.28 0.22 -11.38
C ASN A 153 -2.34 -0.71 -12.00
N LYS A 154 -2.83 -1.71 -11.26
CA LYS A 154 -3.88 -2.62 -11.75
C LYS A 154 -5.22 -1.91 -11.97
N ILE A 155 -5.56 -0.94 -11.12
CA ILE A 155 -6.75 -0.11 -11.31
C ILE A 155 -6.58 0.80 -12.53
N LYS A 156 -5.39 1.39 -12.74
CA LYS A 156 -5.07 2.18 -13.95
C LYS A 156 -5.20 1.34 -15.24
N GLU A 157 -4.73 0.10 -15.22
CA GLU A 157 -4.90 -0.84 -16.35
C GLU A 157 -6.38 -1.09 -16.62
N TYR A 158 -7.18 -1.33 -15.58
CA TYR A 158 -8.62 -1.53 -15.67
C TYR A 158 -9.36 -0.29 -16.21
N GLU A 159 -9.09 0.92 -15.67
CA GLU A 159 -9.66 2.18 -16.17
C GLU A 159 -9.36 2.40 -17.65
N LYS A 160 -8.10 2.15 -18.05
CA LYS A 160 -7.67 2.30 -19.44
C LYS A 160 -8.41 1.34 -20.38
N GLU A 161 -8.57 0.08 -19.98
CA GLU A 161 -9.28 -0.92 -20.78
C GLU A 161 -10.77 -0.58 -20.91
N LYS A 162 -11.40 -0.20 -19.80
CA LYS A 162 -12.83 0.16 -19.76
C LYS A 162 -13.12 1.56 -20.28
N LYS A 163 -12.09 2.40 -20.50
CA LYS A 163 -12.19 3.82 -20.89
C LYS A 163 -13.05 4.63 -19.91
N ILE A 164 -12.84 4.42 -18.61
CA ILE A 164 -13.52 5.10 -17.51
C ILE A 164 -12.53 5.77 -16.59
N THR A 165 -13.00 6.68 -15.75
CA THR A 165 -12.28 7.25 -14.61
C THR A 165 -13.10 6.96 -13.36
N LEU A 166 -12.55 6.18 -12.44
CA LEU A 166 -13.24 5.78 -11.22
C LEU A 166 -13.28 6.92 -10.19
N LYS A 167 -14.47 7.17 -9.67
CA LYS A 167 -14.72 7.99 -8.48
C LYS A 167 -15.03 7.08 -7.29
N PHE A 168 -15.11 7.64 -6.09
CA PHE A 168 -15.43 6.85 -4.89
C PHE A 168 -16.79 6.16 -5.00
N GLU A 169 -17.77 6.83 -5.60
CA GLU A 169 -19.14 6.34 -5.78
C GLU A 169 -19.21 5.10 -6.68
N ASP A 170 -18.23 4.92 -7.56
CA ASP A 170 -18.16 3.79 -8.49
C ASP A 170 -17.68 2.50 -7.81
N ILE A 171 -17.11 2.57 -6.59
CA ILE A 171 -16.61 1.40 -5.86
C ILE A 171 -17.76 0.60 -5.24
N THR A 172 -18.57 0.01 -6.09
CA THR A 172 -19.78 -0.77 -5.78
C THR A 172 -19.56 -2.27 -5.93
N MET A 173 -20.62 -3.08 -5.68
CA MET A 173 -20.58 -4.53 -5.97
C MET A 173 -20.44 -4.83 -7.47
N SER A 174 -20.98 -3.99 -8.34
CA SER A 174 -20.77 -4.16 -9.80
C SER A 174 -19.29 -3.99 -10.14
N PHE A 175 -18.67 -2.92 -9.67
CA PHE A 175 -17.22 -2.71 -9.82
C PHE A 175 -16.40 -3.89 -9.26
N TYR A 176 -16.76 -4.40 -8.07
CA TYR A 176 -16.07 -5.56 -7.48
C TYR A 176 -16.11 -6.77 -8.41
N ASN A 177 -17.29 -7.10 -8.93
CA ASN A 177 -17.46 -8.26 -9.81
C ASN A 177 -16.71 -8.08 -11.13
N ASP A 178 -16.80 -6.89 -11.73
CA ASP A 178 -16.15 -6.58 -13.00
C ASP A 178 -14.62 -6.56 -12.88
N LEU A 179 -14.08 -5.91 -11.83
CA LEU A 179 -12.63 -5.92 -11.56
C LEU A 179 -12.15 -7.34 -11.23
N LYS A 180 -12.90 -8.10 -10.44
CA LYS A 180 -12.55 -9.50 -10.12
C LYS A 180 -12.46 -10.34 -11.37
N LYS A 181 -13.45 -10.22 -12.26
CA LYS A 181 -13.45 -10.91 -13.57
C LYS A 181 -12.25 -10.48 -14.41
N HIS A 182 -12.00 -9.16 -14.54
CA HIS A 182 -10.84 -8.65 -15.27
C HIS A 182 -9.51 -9.21 -14.73
N LEU A 183 -9.33 -9.30 -13.39
CA LEU A 183 -8.13 -9.85 -12.79
C LEU A 183 -8.00 -11.38 -13.02
N ILE A 184 -9.12 -12.11 -13.04
CA ILE A 184 -9.18 -13.53 -13.35
C ILE A 184 -8.78 -13.76 -14.82
N ASP A 185 -9.37 -13.01 -15.74
CA ASP A 185 -9.11 -13.08 -17.17
C ASP A 185 -7.63 -12.72 -17.50
N ASN A 186 -6.97 -11.94 -16.64
CA ASN A 186 -5.54 -11.62 -16.68
C ASN A 186 -4.67 -12.58 -15.85
N ASP A 187 -5.10 -13.83 -15.63
CA ASP A 187 -4.34 -14.89 -14.98
C ASP A 187 -3.84 -14.56 -13.56
N CYS A 188 -4.49 -13.65 -12.85
CA CYS A 188 -4.10 -13.31 -11.50
C CYS A 188 -4.42 -14.44 -10.50
N SER A 189 -3.50 -14.68 -9.56
CA SER A 189 -3.76 -15.66 -8.49
C SER A 189 -4.78 -15.14 -7.48
N LYS A 190 -5.50 -16.05 -6.84
CA LYS A 190 -6.52 -15.72 -5.83
C LYS A 190 -5.99 -14.82 -4.71
N ASN A 191 -4.79 -15.12 -4.20
CA ASN A 191 -4.15 -14.29 -3.15
C ASN A 191 -3.75 -12.90 -3.64
N TYR A 192 -3.36 -12.78 -4.91
CA TYR A 192 -3.04 -11.48 -5.51
C TYR A 192 -4.30 -10.63 -5.66
N ILE A 193 -5.39 -11.22 -6.16
CA ILE A 193 -6.71 -10.58 -6.25
C ILE A 193 -7.16 -10.10 -4.86
N GLY A 194 -7.07 -10.97 -3.84
CA GLY A 194 -7.40 -10.61 -2.47
C GLY A 194 -6.57 -9.44 -1.93
N THR A 195 -5.28 -9.36 -2.30
CA THR A 195 -4.43 -8.23 -1.90
C THR A 195 -4.89 -6.92 -2.53
N ILE A 196 -5.28 -6.94 -3.82
CA ILE A 196 -5.82 -5.76 -4.52
C ILE A 196 -7.08 -5.27 -3.82
N PHE A 197 -8.05 -6.13 -3.56
CA PHE A 197 -9.28 -5.75 -2.89
C PHE A 197 -9.09 -5.29 -1.44
N LYS A 198 -8.15 -5.89 -0.72
CA LYS A 198 -7.76 -5.43 0.62
C LYS A 198 -7.25 -3.99 0.60
N ASN A 199 -6.43 -3.64 -0.38
CA ASN A 199 -5.90 -2.29 -0.52
C ASN A 199 -6.99 -1.30 -0.97
N ILE A 200 -7.90 -1.69 -1.88
CA ILE A 200 -9.06 -0.87 -2.27
C ILE A 200 -9.91 -0.54 -1.05
N LEU A 201 -10.25 -1.54 -0.21
CA LEU A 201 -11.01 -1.32 1.02
C LEU A 201 -10.30 -0.39 2.00
N LEU A 202 -8.96 -0.49 2.09
CA LEU A 202 -8.16 0.41 2.91
C LEU A 202 -8.27 1.84 2.36
N PHE A 203 -8.10 2.05 1.05
CA PHE A 203 -8.19 3.37 0.44
C PHE A 203 -9.57 3.99 0.63
N MET A 204 -10.65 3.20 0.49
CA MET A 204 -12.01 3.66 0.74
C MET A 204 -12.25 4.02 2.22
N GLY A 205 -11.69 3.24 3.15
CA GLY A 205 -11.75 3.55 4.57
C GLY A 205 -11.09 4.87 4.91
N GLU A 206 -9.88 5.10 4.40
CA GLU A 206 -9.14 6.35 4.58
C GLU A 206 -9.87 7.56 3.94
N ALA A 207 -10.47 7.36 2.75
CA ALA A 207 -11.28 8.41 2.11
C ALA A 207 -12.50 8.79 2.95
N LYS A 208 -13.17 7.80 3.55
CA LYS A 208 -14.29 8.03 4.48
C LYS A 208 -13.85 8.77 5.73
N GLU A 209 -12.73 8.37 6.35
CA GLU A 209 -12.18 9.05 7.53
C GLU A 209 -11.82 10.51 7.25
N GLN A 210 -11.42 10.83 6.01
CA GLN A 210 -11.15 12.19 5.56
C GLN A 210 -12.41 12.95 5.11
N GLY A 211 -13.61 12.35 5.19
CA GLY A 211 -14.88 12.97 4.79
C GLY A 211 -15.05 13.17 3.28
N LEU A 212 -14.28 12.45 2.46
CA LEU A 212 -14.33 12.58 1.00
C LEU A 212 -15.44 11.74 0.36
N CYS A 213 -15.94 10.72 1.05
CA CYS A 213 -17.03 9.86 0.60
C CYS A 213 -17.75 9.21 1.77
N GLU A 214 -19.02 8.86 1.53
CA GLU A 214 -19.79 7.96 2.39
C GLU A 214 -19.60 6.53 1.87
N PHE A 215 -18.75 5.74 2.51
CA PHE A 215 -18.50 4.37 2.10
C PHE A 215 -18.90 3.37 3.18
N GLU A 216 -19.77 2.45 2.80
CA GLU A 216 -20.03 1.24 3.56
C GLU A 216 -19.64 0.03 2.72
N LYS A 217 -18.81 -0.85 3.32
CA LYS A 217 -18.39 -2.07 2.63
C LYS A 217 -19.59 -2.93 2.26
N PRO A 218 -19.88 -3.18 0.97
CA PRO A 218 -20.96 -4.07 0.57
C PRO A 218 -20.78 -5.49 1.15
N LYS A 219 -21.84 -6.14 1.59
CA LYS A 219 -21.80 -7.48 2.23
C LYS A 219 -21.12 -8.55 1.38
N GLY A 220 -21.24 -8.47 0.06
CA GLY A 220 -20.62 -9.40 -0.88
C GLY A 220 -19.17 -9.08 -1.27
N PHE A 221 -18.60 -7.96 -0.78
CA PHE A 221 -17.24 -7.56 -1.09
C PHE A 221 -16.24 -8.38 -0.24
N VAL A 222 -15.85 -9.55 -0.74
CA VAL A 222 -15.02 -10.51 -0.02
C VAL A 222 -13.56 -10.37 -0.42
N VAL A 223 -12.67 -10.36 0.57
CA VAL A 223 -11.23 -10.47 0.34
C VAL A 223 -10.87 -11.95 0.32
N ASP A 224 -10.80 -12.52 -0.88
CA ASP A 224 -10.45 -13.91 -1.08
C ASP A 224 -9.02 -14.20 -0.65
N SER A 225 -8.81 -15.36 -0.04
CA SER A 225 -7.47 -15.89 0.24
C SER A 225 -7.48 -17.40 0.20
N GLU A 226 -6.36 -17.98 -0.21
CA GLU A 226 -6.10 -19.41 -0.13
C GLU A 226 -4.80 -19.67 0.63
N ASN A 227 -4.74 -20.79 1.33
CA ASN A 227 -3.51 -21.22 1.99
C ASN A 227 -2.55 -21.71 0.92
N ALA A 228 -1.45 -20.99 0.71
CA ALA A 228 -0.41 -21.46 -0.19
C ALA A 228 0.20 -22.78 0.32
N ASP A 229 0.36 -23.75 -0.57
CA ASP A 229 1.12 -24.95 -0.27
C ASP A 229 2.58 -24.58 -0.07
N THR A 230 3.06 -24.81 1.13
CA THR A 230 4.42 -24.49 1.55
C THR A 230 5.15 -25.76 1.94
N ILE A 231 6.46 -25.80 1.68
CA ILE A 231 7.31 -26.94 2.00
C ILE A 231 8.21 -26.65 3.20
N SER A 232 8.66 -27.70 3.85
CA SER A 232 9.81 -27.73 4.76
C SER A 232 10.79 -28.81 4.33
N LEU A 233 12.05 -28.63 4.65
CA LEU A 233 13.11 -29.61 4.45
C LEU A 233 13.28 -30.44 5.71
N THR A 234 13.55 -31.75 5.54
CA THR A 234 13.88 -32.63 6.66
C THR A 234 15.32 -32.38 7.13
N GLU A 235 15.70 -32.97 8.25
CA GLU A 235 17.09 -32.87 8.75
C GLU A 235 18.08 -33.52 7.79
N GLU A 236 17.73 -34.66 7.16
CA GLU A 236 18.54 -35.32 6.16
C GLU A 236 18.75 -34.43 4.92
N GLU A 237 17.70 -33.74 4.46
CA GLU A 237 17.79 -32.79 3.36
C GLU A 237 18.66 -31.58 3.72
N ILE A 238 18.54 -31.06 4.94
CA ILE A 238 19.42 -29.99 5.46
C ILE A 238 20.87 -30.46 5.57
N SER A 239 21.10 -31.68 6.05
CA SER A 239 22.45 -32.26 6.13
C SER A 239 23.09 -32.38 4.74
N LYS A 240 22.34 -32.82 3.71
CA LYS A 240 22.83 -32.85 2.32
C LYS A 240 23.22 -31.45 1.83
N ILE A 241 22.43 -30.42 2.12
CA ILE A 241 22.74 -29.04 1.73
C ILE A 241 23.97 -28.54 2.49
N GLN A 242 24.10 -28.83 3.78
CA GLN A 242 25.19 -28.36 4.62
C GLN A 242 26.52 -29.00 4.23
N SER A 243 26.51 -30.31 3.93
CA SER A 243 27.73 -31.10 3.66
C SER A 243 28.22 -31.00 2.22
N ILE A 244 27.42 -30.47 1.28
CA ILE A 244 27.82 -30.43 -0.13
C ILE A 244 29.05 -29.56 -0.36
N ILE A 245 30.00 -30.11 -1.12
CA ILE A 245 31.22 -29.42 -1.57
C ILE A 245 31.07 -29.12 -3.07
N PHE A 246 30.96 -27.85 -3.43
CA PHE A 246 30.88 -27.43 -4.83
C PHE A 246 32.28 -27.48 -5.47
N THR A 247 32.61 -28.61 -6.11
CA THR A 247 33.82 -28.75 -6.91
C THR A 247 33.64 -28.26 -8.33
N GLU A 248 34.73 -28.10 -9.09
CA GLU A 248 34.65 -27.73 -10.50
C GLU A 248 33.94 -28.81 -11.34
N GLU A 249 34.20 -30.08 -11.01
CA GLU A 249 33.62 -31.25 -11.67
C GLU A 249 32.11 -31.27 -11.46
N LEU A 250 31.65 -31.14 -10.22
CA LEU A 250 30.23 -31.14 -9.89
C LEU A 250 29.48 -29.97 -10.57
N ILE A 251 30.09 -28.80 -10.63
CA ILE A 251 29.44 -27.65 -11.29
C ILE A 251 29.43 -27.83 -12.82
N LYS A 252 30.49 -28.40 -13.42
CA LYS A 252 30.50 -28.70 -14.86
C LYS A 252 29.51 -29.77 -15.25
N GLU A 253 29.25 -30.76 -14.40
CA GLU A 253 28.18 -31.75 -14.64
C GLU A 253 26.81 -31.07 -14.81
N HIS A 254 26.50 -30.06 -14.01
CA HIS A 254 25.24 -29.33 -14.08
C HIS A 254 25.25 -28.18 -15.10
N TYR A 255 26.44 -27.67 -15.45
CA TYR A 255 26.64 -26.53 -16.36
C TYR A 255 27.83 -26.79 -17.30
N PRO A 256 27.71 -27.68 -18.29
CA PRO A 256 28.82 -28.09 -19.17
C PRO A 256 29.49 -26.93 -19.91
N GLU A 257 28.69 -25.90 -20.29
CA GLU A 257 29.15 -24.74 -21.07
C GLU A 257 29.81 -23.63 -20.23
N ILE A 258 29.97 -23.82 -18.91
CA ILE A 258 30.46 -22.74 -18.03
C ILE A 258 31.99 -22.54 -18.24
N LYS A 259 32.39 -21.31 -18.58
CA LYS A 259 33.80 -20.94 -18.77
C LYS A 259 34.51 -20.69 -17.42
N ARG A 260 35.84 -20.96 -17.35
CA ARG A 260 36.64 -20.88 -16.12
C ARG A 260 36.40 -19.65 -15.21
N PRO A 261 36.41 -18.37 -15.71
CA PRO A 261 36.25 -17.23 -14.82
C PRO A 261 34.88 -17.23 -14.13
N ASN A 262 33.84 -17.70 -14.83
CA ASN A 262 32.47 -17.77 -14.31
C ASN A 262 32.30 -18.98 -13.36
N LEU A 263 33.01 -20.06 -13.59
CA LEU A 263 32.99 -21.27 -12.76
C LEU A 263 33.44 -20.96 -11.32
N ALA A 264 34.61 -20.33 -11.16
CA ALA A 264 35.12 -19.95 -9.81
C ALA A 264 34.14 -18.97 -9.08
N ARG A 265 33.57 -18.00 -9.82
CA ARG A 265 32.57 -17.09 -9.24
C ARG A 265 31.31 -17.84 -8.82
N LYS A 266 30.87 -18.81 -9.62
CA LYS A 266 29.69 -19.64 -9.36
C LYS A 266 29.88 -20.45 -8.08
N ILE A 267 30.99 -21.19 -7.98
CA ILE A 267 31.35 -21.98 -6.81
C ILE A 267 31.37 -21.10 -5.54
N LYS A 268 32.05 -19.94 -5.62
CA LYS A 268 32.06 -18.98 -4.50
C LYS A 268 30.67 -18.51 -4.11
N SER A 269 29.83 -18.15 -5.09
CA SER A 269 28.48 -17.67 -4.86
C SER A 269 27.59 -18.75 -4.23
N LEU A 270 27.60 -19.98 -4.75
CA LEU A 270 26.82 -21.09 -4.20
C LEU A 270 27.21 -21.42 -2.76
N ASN A 271 28.51 -21.42 -2.44
CA ASN A 271 28.97 -21.61 -1.07
C ASN A 271 28.45 -20.52 -0.10
N ILE A 272 28.47 -19.26 -0.50
CA ILE A 272 27.98 -18.15 0.33
C ILE A 272 26.46 -18.29 0.54
N GLU A 273 25.71 -18.63 -0.51
CA GLU A 273 24.26 -18.69 -0.41
C GLU A 273 23.76 -19.95 0.30
N ARG A 274 24.51 -21.07 0.20
CA ARG A 274 24.33 -22.24 1.06
C ARG A 274 24.49 -21.88 2.54
N ASP A 275 25.59 -21.24 2.89
CA ASP A 275 25.88 -20.86 4.26
C ASP A 275 24.84 -19.85 4.79
N ARG A 276 24.40 -18.91 3.94
CA ARG A 276 23.30 -17.99 4.26
C ARG A 276 21.98 -18.74 4.54
N PHE A 277 21.68 -19.76 3.76
CA PHE A 277 20.50 -20.59 3.99
C PHE A 277 20.58 -21.36 5.30
N ILE A 278 21.74 -21.91 5.62
CA ILE A 278 21.99 -22.63 6.88
C ILE A 278 21.86 -21.66 8.08
N ILE A 279 22.34 -20.41 7.98
CA ILE A 279 22.11 -19.40 9.02
C ILE A 279 20.59 -19.18 9.20
N GLY A 280 19.84 -19.04 8.12
CA GLY A 280 18.40 -18.89 8.16
C GLY A 280 17.68 -20.09 8.77
N TYR A 281 18.13 -21.30 8.49
CA TYR A 281 17.63 -22.55 9.06
C TYR A 281 17.88 -22.63 10.57
N CYS A 282 19.13 -22.46 10.99
CA CYS A 282 19.53 -22.58 12.40
C CYS A 282 18.89 -21.51 13.30
N THR A 283 18.68 -20.32 12.77
CA THR A 283 18.08 -19.22 13.54
C THR A 283 16.56 -19.15 13.43
N ALA A 284 15.96 -19.80 12.44
CA ALA A 284 14.54 -19.67 12.07
C ALA A 284 14.08 -18.21 11.92
N LEU A 285 15.00 -17.26 11.70
CA LEU A 285 14.68 -15.85 11.50
C LEU A 285 14.19 -15.57 10.05
N ARG A 286 13.64 -14.40 9.81
CA ARG A 286 13.37 -13.93 8.44
C ARG A 286 14.68 -13.49 7.77
N ILE A 287 14.74 -13.59 6.43
CA ILE A 287 15.93 -13.12 5.68
C ILE A 287 16.29 -11.67 6.01
N SER A 288 15.30 -10.79 6.21
CA SER A 288 15.53 -9.41 6.65
C SER A 288 16.22 -9.27 8.02
N ASP A 289 16.20 -10.32 8.82
CA ASP A 289 16.78 -10.35 10.15
C ASP A 289 18.10 -11.13 10.14
N TYR A 290 18.12 -12.40 9.67
CA TYR A 290 19.35 -13.18 9.68
C TYR A 290 20.46 -12.66 8.75
N SER A 291 20.11 -11.94 7.68
CA SER A 291 21.11 -11.31 6.80
C SER A 291 21.82 -10.09 7.42
N ARG A 292 21.43 -9.69 8.63
CA ARG A 292 22.02 -8.56 9.38
C ARG A 292 22.83 -9.00 10.59
N ILE A 293 22.85 -10.30 10.88
CA ILE A 293 23.61 -10.82 12.01
C ILE A 293 25.10 -10.54 11.73
N ASP A 294 25.76 -9.91 12.70
CA ASP A 294 27.19 -9.66 12.72
C ASP A 294 27.79 -10.10 14.07
N ASP A 295 29.03 -9.82 14.28
CA ASP A 295 29.79 -10.29 15.48
C ASP A 295 29.20 -9.67 16.76
N TYR A 296 28.69 -8.46 16.70
CA TYR A 296 28.03 -7.78 17.84
C TYR A 296 26.72 -8.44 18.28
N ASN A 297 26.18 -9.34 17.44
CA ASN A 297 24.99 -10.11 17.79
C ASN A 297 25.32 -11.42 18.52
N ILE A 298 26.60 -11.76 18.70
CA ILE A 298 27.03 -12.98 19.38
C ILE A 298 27.44 -12.61 20.79
N GLU A 299 26.72 -13.11 21.78
CA GLU A 299 26.87 -12.83 23.19
C GLU A 299 26.62 -14.13 23.97
N ASP A 300 27.53 -14.52 24.87
CA ASP A 300 27.37 -15.70 25.73
C ASP A 300 26.95 -17.00 25.00
N ASN A 301 27.53 -17.28 23.86
CA ASN A 301 27.18 -18.40 22.96
C ASN A 301 25.72 -18.35 22.47
N LEU A 302 25.11 -17.18 22.45
CA LEU A 302 23.79 -16.90 21.92
C LEU A 302 23.86 -15.87 20.79
N ILE A 303 22.92 -15.94 19.84
CA ILE A 303 22.66 -14.87 18.89
C ILE A 303 21.57 -14.00 19.46
N ALA A 304 21.86 -12.73 19.72
CA ALA A 304 20.95 -11.73 20.23
C ALA A 304 20.64 -10.69 19.14
N ILE A 305 19.39 -10.60 18.68
CA ILE A 305 19.03 -9.68 17.59
C ILE A 305 17.63 -9.05 17.77
N TRP A 306 17.51 -7.77 17.41
CA TRP A 306 16.24 -7.09 17.27
C TRP A 306 15.60 -7.39 15.91
N THR A 307 14.39 -7.94 15.88
CA THR A 307 13.66 -8.27 14.66
C THR A 307 13.01 -7.03 14.04
N ARG A 308 13.21 -6.78 12.73
CA ARG A 308 12.69 -5.59 12.03
C ARG A 308 11.18 -5.49 11.96
N LYS A 309 10.47 -6.63 11.89
CA LYS A 309 9.02 -6.62 11.67
C LYS A 309 8.22 -6.37 12.93
N LYS A 310 8.68 -6.88 14.08
CA LYS A 310 7.96 -6.86 15.35
C LYS A 310 8.65 -6.03 16.43
N ASP A 311 9.85 -5.54 16.15
CA ASP A 311 10.69 -4.79 17.07
C ASP A 311 10.86 -5.49 18.43
N LYS A 312 11.26 -6.76 18.36
CA LYS A 312 11.49 -7.62 19.54
C LYS A 312 12.90 -8.16 19.52
N LYS A 313 13.58 -8.12 20.67
CA LYS A 313 14.86 -8.81 20.89
C LYS A 313 14.60 -10.30 21.07
N VAL A 314 15.31 -11.13 20.32
CA VAL A 314 15.27 -12.60 20.44
C VAL A 314 16.67 -13.14 20.70
N TYR A 315 16.73 -14.21 21.48
CA TYR A 315 17.96 -14.91 21.82
C TYR A 315 17.87 -16.33 21.26
N ILE A 316 18.92 -16.76 20.55
CA ILE A 316 18.94 -18.03 19.84
C ILE A 316 20.25 -18.73 20.17
N PRO A 317 20.24 -19.96 20.72
CA PRO A 317 21.46 -20.75 20.93
C PRO A 317 22.19 -20.99 19.61
N ILE A 318 23.52 -20.95 19.64
CA ILE A 318 24.35 -21.21 18.46
C ILE A 318 24.28 -22.71 18.14
N HIS A 319 23.66 -23.01 17.00
CA HIS A 319 23.53 -24.36 16.45
C HIS A 319 24.92 -24.85 15.98
N HIS A 320 25.23 -26.15 16.12
CA HIS A 320 26.52 -26.71 15.74
C HIS A 320 26.94 -26.44 14.27
N TYR A 321 25.97 -26.38 13.32
CA TYR A 321 26.26 -25.99 11.92
C TYR A 321 26.81 -24.55 11.80
N LEU A 322 26.49 -23.66 12.73
CA LEU A 322 26.96 -22.28 12.67
C LEU A 322 28.41 -22.12 13.09
N GLN A 323 28.96 -23.02 13.91
CA GLN A 323 30.34 -22.92 14.37
C GLN A 323 31.35 -22.85 13.21
N GLY A 324 31.20 -23.75 12.22
CA GLY A 324 32.06 -23.74 11.03
C GLY A 324 31.87 -22.48 10.16
N ILE A 325 30.65 -21.95 10.10
CA ILE A 325 30.35 -20.74 9.35
C ILE A 325 30.97 -19.51 10.05
N ILE A 326 30.88 -19.43 11.38
CA ILE A 326 31.48 -18.36 12.19
C ILE A 326 33.00 -18.33 11.98
N ILE A 327 33.63 -19.47 12.04
CA ILE A 327 35.12 -19.58 11.80
C ILE A 327 35.44 -19.15 10.36
N LYS A 328 34.68 -19.66 9.37
CA LYS A 328 34.94 -19.42 7.94
C LYS A 328 34.87 -17.94 7.55
N TYR A 329 33.94 -17.19 8.14
CA TYR A 329 33.69 -15.79 7.80
C TYR A 329 34.10 -14.79 8.87
N ASN A 330 34.73 -15.27 9.93
CA ASN A 330 35.04 -14.49 11.13
C ASN A 330 33.78 -13.79 11.66
N GLY A 331 32.70 -14.59 11.86
CA GLY A 331 31.37 -14.14 12.24
C GLY A 331 30.25 -14.67 11.33
N LEU A 332 29.11 -14.00 11.32
CA LEU A 332 27.93 -14.40 10.51
C LEU A 332 27.56 -13.38 9.41
N LYS A 333 28.40 -12.36 9.21
CA LYS A 333 28.17 -11.32 8.23
C LYS A 333 28.57 -11.76 6.82
N LEU A 334 27.59 -12.00 5.98
CA LEU A 334 27.77 -12.39 4.59
C LEU A 334 27.56 -11.22 3.61
N PRO A 335 28.19 -11.25 2.40
CA PRO A 335 27.98 -10.24 1.37
C PRO A 335 26.48 -10.05 1.04
N LYS A 336 26.06 -8.80 0.77
CA LYS A 336 24.66 -8.51 0.40
C LYS A 336 24.29 -9.12 -0.95
N ILE A 337 23.05 -9.60 -1.04
CA ILE A 337 22.43 -10.12 -2.26
C ILE A 337 20.96 -9.71 -2.30
N SER A 338 20.35 -9.64 -3.48
CA SER A 338 18.90 -9.45 -3.59
C SER A 338 18.15 -10.75 -3.26
N ASP A 339 16.97 -10.62 -2.66
CA ASP A 339 16.13 -11.77 -2.28
C ASP A 339 15.81 -12.67 -3.49
N GLN A 340 15.58 -12.09 -4.67
CA GLN A 340 15.35 -12.83 -5.90
C GLN A 340 16.53 -13.71 -6.26
N LYS A 341 17.74 -13.13 -6.34
CA LYS A 341 18.96 -13.85 -6.70
C LYS A 341 19.31 -14.92 -5.67
N HIS A 342 19.10 -14.65 -4.38
CA HIS A 342 19.25 -15.63 -3.32
C HIS A 342 18.31 -16.82 -3.53
N ASN A 343 17.00 -16.58 -3.75
CA ASN A 343 16.04 -17.64 -3.97
C ASN A 343 16.34 -18.47 -5.23
N ASP A 344 16.84 -17.85 -6.29
CA ASP A 344 17.21 -18.58 -7.51
C ASP A 344 18.42 -19.51 -7.23
N GLN A 345 19.42 -19.03 -6.52
CA GLN A 345 20.56 -19.87 -6.12
C GLN A 345 20.18 -20.97 -5.12
N LEU A 346 19.22 -20.73 -4.22
CA LEU A 346 18.74 -21.78 -3.31
C LEU A 346 18.09 -22.95 -4.08
N LYS A 347 17.31 -22.67 -5.10
CA LYS A 347 16.73 -23.73 -5.95
C LYS A 347 17.81 -24.55 -6.64
N GLU A 348 18.85 -23.88 -7.09
CA GLU A 348 20.00 -24.49 -7.71
C GLU A 348 20.81 -25.36 -6.73
N ILE A 349 21.15 -24.82 -5.55
CA ILE A 349 21.81 -25.55 -4.46
C ILE A 349 21.03 -26.82 -4.13
N CYS A 350 19.72 -26.71 -3.93
CA CYS A 350 18.87 -27.84 -3.59
C CYS A 350 18.79 -28.88 -4.74
N LYS A 351 18.80 -28.42 -6.00
CA LYS A 351 18.87 -29.31 -7.17
C LYS A 351 20.19 -30.10 -7.17
N ILE A 352 21.32 -29.42 -7.01
CA ILE A 352 22.65 -30.05 -6.97
C ILE A 352 22.77 -30.98 -5.76
N SER A 353 22.11 -30.67 -4.64
CA SER A 353 22.08 -31.53 -3.44
C SER A 353 21.11 -32.73 -3.56
N GLY A 354 20.49 -32.95 -4.71
CA GLY A 354 19.57 -34.08 -4.95
C GLY A 354 18.24 -33.97 -4.19
N ILE A 355 17.72 -32.74 -3.97
CA ILE A 355 16.43 -32.53 -3.32
C ILE A 355 15.36 -32.39 -4.39
N ASP A 356 14.95 -33.52 -4.97
CA ASP A 356 14.09 -33.62 -6.14
C ASP A 356 12.80 -34.41 -5.91
N THR A 357 12.50 -34.81 -4.68
CA THR A 357 11.25 -35.47 -4.31
C THR A 357 10.05 -34.76 -4.96
N PRO A 358 9.17 -35.48 -5.68
CA PRO A 358 8.00 -34.88 -6.32
C PRO A 358 7.05 -34.28 -5.29
N ILE A 359 6.67 -33.01 -5.48
CA ILE A 359 5.70 -32.30 -4.64
C ILE A 359 4.50 -31.91 -5.49
N ARG A 360 3.31 -32.34 -5.09
CA ARG A 360 2.06 -31.86 -5.67
C ARG A 360 1.74 -30.51 -5.06
N LYS A 361 1.53 -29.52 -5.92
CA LYS A 361 1.17 -28.16 -5.53
C LYS A 361 -0.08 -27.71 -6.26
N THR A 362 -0.97 -27.09 -5.52
CA THR A 362 -2.21 -26.52 -6.05
C THR A 362 -2.16 -25.01 -5.96
N ILE A 363 -2.48 -24.33 -7.05
CA ILE A 363 -2.57 -22.87 -7.14
C ILE A 363 -3.85 -22.53 -7.89
N THR A 364 -4.64 -21.59 -7.37
CA THR A 364 -5.77 -21.02 -8.13
C THR A 364 -5.26 -19.81 -8.91
N LYS A 365 -5.31 -19.90 -10.24
CA LYS A 365 -4.85 -18.88 -11.18
C LYS A 365 -5.84 -18.80 -12.34
N GLY A 366 -6.20 -17.57 -12.79
CA GLY A 366 -7.20 -17.40 -13.84
C GLY A 366 -8.57 -18.02 -13.50
N GLY A 367 -8.93 -18.08 -12.20
CA GLY A 367 -10.16 -18.72 -11.73
C GLY A 367 -10.11 -20.26 -11.67
N GLU A 368 -9.09 -20.89 -12.25
CA GLU A 368 -8.95 -22.34 -12.30
C GLU A 368 -7.97 -22.85 -11.22
N ARG A 369 -8.26 -24.04 -10.72
CA ARG A 369 -7.39 -24.77 -9.81
C ARG A 369 -6.39 -25.59 -10.60
N ILE A 370 -5.13 -25.12 -10.65
CA ILE A 370 -4.04 -25.78 -11.37
C ILE A 370 -3.27 -26.65 -10.38
N GLU A 371 -3.17 -27.95 -10.67
CA GLU A 371 -2.31 -28.88 -9.94
C GLU A 371 -1.08 -29.19 -10.78
N ALA A 372 0.10 -29.00 -10.17
CA ALA A 372 1.38 -29.35 -10.77
C ALA A 372 2.17 -30.25 -9.83
N VAL A 373 2.80 -31.29 -10.40
CA VAL A 373 3.78 -32.12 -9.69
C VAL A 373 5.17 -31.70 -10.16
N GLU A 374 5.95 -31.17 -9.24
CA GLU A 374 7.26 -30.61 -9.56
C GLU A 374 8.29 -31.03 -8.50
N PRO A 375 9.60 -31.09 -8.85
CA PRO A 375 10.65 -31.41 -7.88
C PRO A 375 10.69 -30.40 -6.73
N LYS A 376 10.92 -30.88 -5.52
CA LYS A 376 10.89 -30.11 -4.26
C LYS A 376 11.82 -28.88 -4.30
N HIS A 377 13.01 -28.99 -4.94
CA HIS A 377 13.95 -27.88 -5.07
C HIS A 377 13.36 -26.63 -5.73
N LYS A 378 12.41 -26.77 -6.66
CA LYS A 378 11.76 -25.63 -7.34
C LYS A 378 10.98 -24.71 -6.39
N PHE A 379 10.57 -25.23 -5.24
CA PHE A 379 9.76 -24.52 -4.25
C PHE A 379 10.56 -23.97 -3.08
N VAL A 380 11.87 -24.22 -3.04
CA VAL A 380 12.73 -23.73 -1.96
C VAL A 380 12.96 -22.24 -2.09
N THR A 381 12.84 -21.53 -0.97
CA THR A 381 13.06 -20.10 -0.84
C THR A 381 13.74 -19.80 0.50
N SER A 382 14.16 -18.57 0.72
CA SER A 382 14.65 -18.11 2.03
C SER A 382 13.64 -18.35 3.17
N HIS A 383 12.35 -18.33 2.87
CA HIS A 383 11.31 -18.62 3.85
C HIS A 383 11.23 -20.12 4.20
N THR A 384 11.68 -20.98 3.28
CA THR A 384 11.79 -22.42 3.53
C THR A 384 12.83 -22.72 4.62
N ALA A 385 13.96 -21.98 4.66
CA ALA A 385 14.95 -22.10 5.74
C ALA A 385 14.30 -21.90 7.11
N ARG A 386 13.58 -20.79 7.28
CA ARG A 386 12.90 -20.46 8.54
C ARG A 386 11.83 -21.51 8.91
N ARG A 387 11.06 -21.98 7.92
CA ARG A 387 10.02 -23.01 8.14
C ARG A 387 10.66 -24.33 8.56
N SER A 388 11.69 -24.77 7.82
CA SER A 388 12.40 -26.00 8.12
C SER A 388 13.04 -25.97 9.50
N GLY A 389 13.70 -24.85 9.87
CA GLY A 389 14.26 -24.67 11.20
C GLY A 389 13.20 -24.81 12.29
N ALA A 390 12.10 -24.07 12.18
CA ALA A 390 11.03 -24.15 13.17
C ALA A 390 10.35 -25.55 13.23
N THR A 391 10.18 -26.21 12.07
CA THR A 391 9.59 -27.56 12.02
C THR A 391 10.49 -28.60 12.66
N ASN A 392 11.80 -28.54 12.36
CA ASN A 392 12.77 -29.49 12.91
C ASN A 392 13.05 -29.21 14.39
N MET A 393 13.07 -27.95 14.84
CA MET A 393 13.09 -27.60 16.27
C MET A 393 11.93 -28.31 17.02
N TYR A 394 10.70 -28.23 16.48
CA TYR A 394 9.56 -28.89 17.06
C TYR A 394 9.72 -30.42 17.08
N ARG A 395 10.19 -31.01 16.00
CA ARG A 395 10.42 -32.47 15.90
C ARG A 395 11.51 -32.97 16.87
N ASN A 396 12.45 -32.09 17.22
CA ASN A 396 13.48 -32.34 18.25
C ASN A 396 13.03 -31.98 19.68
N GLY A 397 11.74 -31.83 19.90
CA GLY A 397 11.17 -31.63 21.23
C GLY A 397 11.30 -30.21 21.78
N ILE A 398 11.71 -29.22 20.98
CA ILE A 398 11.74 -27.83 21.45
C ILE A 398 10.33 -27.33 21.64
N ASP A 399 10.09 -26.70 22.79
CA ASP A 399 8.79 -26.22 23.20
C ASP A 399 8.17 -25.27 22.18
N LEU A 400 6.90 -25.49 21.87
CA LEU A 400 6.14 -24.74 20.85
C LEU A 400 5.99 -23.27 21.22
N LEU A 401 5.94 -22.92 22.50
CA LEU A 401 5.89 -21.53 22.96
C LEU A 401 7.19 -20.80 22.67
N TYR A 402 8.35 -21.45 22.86
CA TYR A 402 9.64 -20.90 22.49
C TYR A 402 9.72 -20.65 20.97
N ILE A 403 9.34 -21.68 20.17
CA ILE A 403 9.29 -21.54 18.71
C ILE A 403 8.36 -20.40 18.29
N SER A 404 7.18 -20.27 18.94
CA SER A 404 6.24 -19.16 18.66
C SER A 404 6.84 -17.80 18.95
N ARG A 405 7.56 -17.65 20.05
CA ARG A 405 8.27 -16.41 20.42
C ARG A 405 9.37 -16.09 19.45
N LEU A 406 10.21 -17.08 19.05
CA LEU A 406 11.26 -16.94 18.06
C LEU A 406 10.72 -16.51 16.70
N LEU A 407 9.59 -17.09 16.28
CA LEU A 407 8.90 -16.71 15.06
C LEU A 407 8.20 -15.33 15.17
N GLY A 408 8.08 -14.77 16.37
CA GLY A 408 7.39 -13.52 16.62
C GLY A 408 5.89 -13.61 16.33
N HIS A 409 5.28 -14.77 16.53
CA HIS A 409 3.83 -14.94 16.43
C HIS A 409 3.15 -14.37 17.68
N SER A 410 2.00 -13.73 17.49
CA SER A 410 1.21 -13.15 18.59
C SER A 410 0.33 -14.17 19.29
N LYS A 411 0.01 -15.28 18.61
CA LYS A 411 -0.80 -16.40 19.09
C LYS A 411 -0.16 -17.71 18.69
N ILE A 412 -0.22 -18.71 19.57
CA ILE A 412 0.39 -20.03 19.34
C ILE A 412 -0.24 -20.78 18.18
N GLU A 413 -1.55 -20.54 17.94
CA GLU A 413 -2.28 -21.15 16.82
C GLU A 413 -1.69 -20.77 15.46
N GLN A 414 -1.06 -19.57 15.37
CA GLN A 414 -0.34 -19.15 14.16
C GLN A 414 0.88 -20.04 13.93
N THR A 415 1.54 -20.50 14.99
CA THR A 415 2.69 -21.41 14.93
C THR A 415 2.24 -22.79 14.51
N VAL A 416 1.19 -23.34 15.12
CA VAL A 416 0.60 -24.64 14.75
C VAL A 416 0.25 -24.64 13.25
N LYS A 417 -0.51 -23.64 12.80
CA LYS A 417 -0.86 -23.49 11.39
C LYS A 417 0.35 -23.29 10.47
N TYR A 418 1.35 -22.55 10.95
CA TYR A 418 2.57 -22.27 10.20
C TYR A 418 3.40 -23.54 9.99
N LEU A 419 3.52 -24.39 11.01
CA LEU A 419 4.22 -25.68 10.94
C LEU A 419 3.38 -26.77 10.27
N LYS A 420 2.10 -26.50 9.95
CA LYS A 420 1.14 -27.49 9.42
C LYS A 420 1.03 -28.76 10.28
N LEU A 421 1.16 -28.61 11.61
CA LEU A 421 1.06 -29.74 12.53
C LEU A 421 -0.40 -30.23 12.59
N THR A 422 -0.57 -31.51 12.32
CA THR A 422 -1.85 -32.21 12.53
C THR A 422 -1.99 -32.65 13.98
N THR A 423 -3.22 -32.85 14.44
CA THR A 423 -3.47 -33.42 15.77
C THR A 423 -2.76 -34.77 15.97
N LYS A 424 -2.64 -35.55 14.91
CA LYS A 424 -1.91 -36.83 14.92
C LYS A 424 -0.41 -36.62 15.14
N GLU A 425 0.22 -35.66 14.44
CA GLU A 425 1.65 -35.35 14.65
C GLU A 425 1.93 -34.79 16.04
N LEU A 426 1.02 -33.97 16.57
CA LEU A 426 1.08 -33.52 17.96
C LEU A 426 1.01 -34.68 18.95
N ALA A 427 0.10 -35.62 18.72
CA ALA A 427 -0.01 -36.83 19.58
C ALA A 427 1.22 -37.75 19.45
N ILE A 428 1.77 -37.92 18.22
CA ILE A 428 2.98 -38.72 18.02
C ILE A 428 4.18 -38.10 18.76
N SER A 429 4.33 -36.78 18.77
CA SER A 429 5.44 -36.13 19.46
C SER A 429 5.40 -36.30 20.99
N LEU A 430 4.24 -36.69 21.53
CA LEU A 430 4.07 -36.97 22.96
C LEU A 430 4.17 -38.46 23.29
N LYS A 431 4.26 -39.37 22.31
CA LYS A 431 4.21 -40.83 22.53
C LYS A 431 5.31 -41.32 23.49
N ASP A 432 6.51 -40.74 23.37
CA ASP A 432 7.66 -41.14 24.16
C ASP A 432 7.83 -40.25 25.41
N ASN A 433 6.91 -39.32 25.66
CA ASN A 433 6.93 -38.48 26.85
C ASN A 433 6.75 -39.38 28.10
N PRO A 434 7.55 -39.20 29.17
CA PRO A 434 7.50 -39.98 30.38
C PRO A 434 6.09 -40.11 30.99
N TYR A 435 5.27 -39.07 30.85
CA TYR A 435 3.89 -39.06 31.33
C TYR A 435 3.03 -40.13 30.64
N PHE A 436 3.18 -40.32 29.32
CA PHE A 436 2.38 -41.30 28.55
C PHE A 436 3.07 -42.66 28.46
N SER A 437 4.41 -42.70 28.37
CA SER A 437 5.18 -43.94 28.22
C SER A 437 5.42 -44.69 29.54
N GLY A 438 5.21 -44.05 30.69
CA GLY A 438 5.49 -44.61 32.01
C GLY A 438 6.99 -44.80 32.27
N LYS A 439 7.88 -44.43 31.37
CA LYS A 439 9.33 -44.47 31.58
C LYS A 439 9.72 -43.35 32.53
N LYS A 440 10.28 -43.69 33.69
CA LYS A 440 10.92 -42.70 34.58
C LYS A 440 12.24 -42.26 33.91
N GLU A 441 12.51 -40.97 33.89
CA GLU A 441 13.87 -40.47 33.57
C GLU A 441 14.86 -41.05 34.56
N GLU A 442 15.78 -41.91 34.13
CA GLU A 442 16.96 -42.26 34.89
C GLU A 442 17.74 -40.95 35.08
N LYS A 443 17.68 -40.37 36.28
CA LYS A 443 18.62 -39.33 36.68
C LYS A 443 20.00 -39.95 36.60
N GLN A 444 20.86 -39.50 35.68
CA GLN A 444 22.28 -39.73 35.73
C GLN A 444 22.75 -39.09 37.04
N GLU A 445 22.98 -39.94 38.05
CA GLU A 445 23.79 -39.59 39.22
C GLU A 445 25.21 -39.30 38.73
N GLU A 446 25.57 -38.03 38.69
CA GLU A 446 26.98 -37.64 38.64
C GLU A 446 27.64 -38.21 39.92
N THR A 447 28.31 -39.34 39.79
CA THR A 447 29.23 -39.83 40.76
C THR A 447 30.36 -38.81 40.89
N LYS A 448 30.25 -37.97 41.94
CA LYS A 448 31.40 -37.29 42.52
C LYS A 448 32.33 -38.35 43.07
N ASN A 449 33.37 -38.73 42.32
CA ASN A 449 34.53 -39.35 42.89
C ASN A 449 35.49 -38.21 43.30
N GLU A 450 35.42 -37.91 44.58
CA GLU A 450 36.55 -37.32 45.29
C GLU A 450 37.65 -38.39 45.38
N ASN A 451 38.80 -38.06 44.81
CA ASN A 451 40.14 -38.38 45.35
C ASN A 451 41.19 -37.53 44.64
#